data_0b30dcf5fe47265007ea6b5f190d6cee
#
_entry.id   0b30dcf5fe47265007ea6b5f190d6cee
#
_cell.length_a   1.000
_cell.length_b   1.000
_cell.length_c   1.000
_cell.angle_alpha   90.00
_cell.angle_beta   90.00
_cell.angle_gamma   90.00
#
_symmetry.space_group_name_H-M   'P 1'
#
loop_
_entity.id
_entity.type
_entity.pdbx_description
1 polymer ?
#
loop_
_entity_poly.entity_id
_entity_poly.type
_entity_poly.pdbx_seq_one_letter_code
_entity_poly.pdbx_strand_id
1 'polypeptide(L)'
;MPEGTCYKLSPSELTFLYNSCKHCFVLKVRHGISQPSIPLPGIFSTIANLQKDYFADKRTEDFLPELPSGKVEYGEKRIKSDVISFSDFPATCYIQGRFDVVLSLDDGTWLVGDFKTGRSAPEKTEMYGRQLHAYAYSLENNAGDFLSLGPVTRLGLIYYTPADCDMNENIFNLKGGLEWNEVPLDMENFQGFLKDVLTLLEGPLPNPSEDCNWCNFRALTQNVEGASKGLPEIPTCPDCGGAMAKRNGKNGSFWGCRAYPKCYGTLNI
;
A
#
# COMPACT_ATOMS: atom_id res chain seq x y z
N MET A 1 -5.41 11.22 -24.34
CA MET A 1 -5.86 11.43 -22.94
C MET A 1 -5.83 12.92 -22.65
N PRO A 2 -6.67 13.46 -21.75
CA PRO A 2 -6.60 14.89 -21.45
C PRO A 2 -5.21 15.24 -20.92
N GLU A 3 -4.63 16.32 -21.43
CA GLU A 3 -3.39 16.88 -20.91
C GLU A 3 -3.55 17.12 -19.40
N GLY A 4 -2.58 16.68 -18.60
CA GLY A 4 -2.52 16.95 -17.17
C GLY A 4 -3.20 15.95 -16.24
N THR A 5 -3.35 14.67 -16.63
CA THR A 5 -3.83 13.64 -15.69
C THR A 5 -2.87 13.50 -14.50
N CYS A 6 -3.40 13.64 -13.27
CA CYS A 6 -2.64 13.40 -12.03
C CYS A 6 -3.10 12.09 -11.38
N TYR A 7 -2.21 11.11 -11.33
CA TYR A 7 -2.49 9.78 -10.77
C TYR A 7 -2.21 9.72 -9.28
N LYS A 8 -3.14 9.15 -8.54
CA LYS A 8 -2.91 8.77 -7.14
C LYS A 8 -2.25 7.41 -7.09
N LEU A 9 -1.09 7.31 -6.46
CA LEU A 9 -0.35 6.07 -6.24
C LEU A 9 -0.36 5.71 -4.74
N SER A 10 -0.52 4.44 -4.43
CA SER A 10 -0.44 3.93 -3.06
C SER A 10 0.84 3.11 -2.90
N PRO A 11 1.61 3.27 -1.81
CA PRO A 11 2.83 2.51 -1.58
C PRO A 11 2.63 0.99 -1.68
N SER A 12 1.54 0.47 -1.12
CA SER A 12 1.22 -0.96 -1.19
C SER A 12 0.85 -1.44 -2.60
N GLU A 13 0.21 -0.59 -3.42
CA GLU A 13 -0.12 -0.93 -4.81
C GLU A 13 1.12 -0.96 -5.70
N LEU A 14 2.05 -0.04 -5.49
CA LEU A 14 3.36 -0.04 -6.16
C LEU A 14 4.17 -1.30 -5.84
N THR A 15 3.99 -1.84 -4.64
CA THR A 15 4.67 -3.04 -4.16
C THR A 15 3.98 -4.32 -4.65
N PHE A 16 2.70 -4.50 -4.33
CA PHE A 16 2.03 -5.78 -4.52
C PHE A 16 1.31 -5.88 -5.87
N LEU A 17 0.43 -4.92 -6.16
CA LEU A 17 -0.42 -5.02 -7.34
C LEU A 17 0.35 -4.82 -8.64
N TYR A 18 1.30 -3.87 -8.66
CA TYR A 18 2.17 -3.63 -9.81
C TYR A 18 3.00 -4.86 -10.19
N ASN A 19 3.54 -5.58 -9.19
CA ASN A 19 4.31 -6.79 -9.43
C ASN A 19 3.44 -7.99 -9.82
N SER A 20 2.27 -8.14 -9.18
CA SER A 20 1.42 -9.29 -9.43
C SER A 20 0.70 -9.24 -10.77
N CYS A 21 0.21 -8.06 -11.17
CA CYS A 21 -0.50 -7.91 -12.44
C CYS A 21 -0.61 -6.45 -12.88
N LYS A 22 0.17 -6.06 -13.86
CA LYS A 22 0.14 -4.71 -14.44
C LYS A 22 -1.21 -4.34 -15.04
N HIS A 23 -1.94 -5.30 -15.63
CA HIS A 23 -3.31 -5.10 -16.10
C HIS A 23 -4.25 -4.64 -14.97
N CYS A 24 -4.25 -5.38 -13.86
CA CYS A 24 -5.07 -5.03 -12.70
C CYS A 24 -4.62 -3.72 -12.04
N PHE A 25 -3.33 -3.43 -12.02
CA PHE A 25 -2.80 -2.17 -11.54
C PHE A 25 -3.33 -0.98 -12.35
N VAL A 26 -3.25 -1.06 -13.68
CA VAL A 26 -3.78 -0.01 -14.57
C VAL A 26 -5.31 0.13 -14.41
N LEU A 27 -6.04 -0.98 -14.35
CA LEU A 27 -7.49 -0.94 -14.07
C LEU A 27 -7.81 -0.22 -12.78
N LYS A 28 -7.03 -0.45 -11.73
CA LYS A 28 -7.26 0.20 -10.44
C LYS A 28 -6.91 1.67 -10.46
N VAL A 29 -5.73 2.04 -10.96
CA VAL A 29 -5.25 3.42 -10.89
C VAL A 29 -5.99 4.33 -11.87
N ARG A 30 -6.19 3.87 -13.12
CA ARG A 30 -6.86 4.67 -14.17
C ARG A 30 -8.38 4.68 -14.09
N HIS A 31 -8.96 3.52 -13.74
CA HIS A 31 -10.40 3.31 -13.85
C HIS A 31 -11.10 3.06 -12.51
N GLY A 32 -10.36 3.02 -11.39
CA GLY A 32 -10.91 2.74 -10.06
C GLY A 32 -11.45 1.31 -9.91
N ILE A 33 -11.12 0.39 -10.83
CA ILE A 33 -11.57 -1.01 -10.81
C ILE A 33 -10.58 -1.83 -9.99
N SER A 34 -10.94 -2.13 -8.76
CA SER A 34 -10.11 -2.93 -7.85
C SER A 34 -10.43 -4.42 -7.97
N GLN A 35 -9.40 -5.25 -7.74
CA GLN A 35 -9.63 -6.67 -7.46
C GLN A 35 -10.54 -6.81 -6.22
N PRO A 36 -11.38 -7.85 -6.15
CA PRO A 36 -12.08 -8.17 -4.92
C PRO A 36 -11.09 -8.38 -3.78
N SER A 37 -11.35 -7.79 -2.62
CA SER A 37 -10.51 -7.99 -1.45
C SER A 37 -10.82 -9.33 -0.79
N ILE A 38 -9.78 -10.08 -0.46
CA ILE A 38 -9.88 -11.25 0.43
C ILE A 38 -9.57 -10.74 1.84
N PRO A 39 -10.49 -10.87 2.81
CA PRO A 39 -10.18 -10.48 4.18
C PRO A 39 -8.98 -11.28 4.71
N LEU A 40 -7.96 -10.58 5.18
CA LEU A 40 -6.87 -11.22 5.91
C LEU A 40 -7.38 -11.71 7.28
N PRO A 41 -6.90 -12.85 7.79
CA PRO A 41 -7.19 -13.28 9.15
C PRO A 41 -6.87 -12.18 10.16
N GLY A 42 -7.81 -11.88 11.08
CA GLY A 42 -7.68 -10.79 12.04
C GLY A 42 -6.43 -10.87 12.92
N ILE A 43 -5.85 -12.06 13.09
CA ILE A 43 -4.63 -12.27 13.88
C ILE A 43 -3.45 -11.42 13.35
N PHE A 44 -3.31 -11.23 12.05
CA PHE A 44 -2.22 -10.39 11.49
C PHE A 44 -2.37 -8.93 11.91
N SER A 45 -3.58 -8.39 11.84
CA SER A 45 -3.84 -7.02 12.32
C SER A 45 -3.64 -6.91 13.83
N THR A 46 -4.01 -7.94 14.60
CA THR A 46 -3.80 -7.97 16.05
C THR A 46 -2.31 -7.94 16.38
N ILE A 47 -1.50 -8.80 15.75
CA ILE A 47 -0.05 -8.83 15.96
C ILE A 47 0.57 -7.47 15.58
N ALA A 48 0.21 -6.92 14.42
CA ALA A 48 0.74 -5.63 13.97
C ALA A 48 0.41 -4.50 14.96
N ASN A 49 -0.81 -4.44 15.48
CA ASN A 49 -1.20 -3.43 16.45
C ASN A 49 -0.45 -3.60 17.77
N LEU A 50 -0.36 -4.83 18.29
CA LEU A 50 0.40 -5.11 19.51
C LEU A 50 1.88 -4.71 19.39
N GLN A 51 2.50 -4.95 18.22
CA GLN A 51 3.88 -4.53 17.97
C GLN A 51 4.00 -2.99 17.97
N LYS A 52 3.11 -2.30 17.27
CA LYS A 52 3.11 -0.83 17.22
C LYS A 52 2.94 -0.22 18.61
N ASP A 53 1.98 -0.72 19.37
CA ASP A 53 1.71 -0.24 20.74
C ASP A 53 2.90 -0.54 21.69
N TYR A 54 3.49 -1.74 21.57
CA TYR A 54 4.61 -2.14 22.43
C TYR A 54 5.89 -1.38 22.15
N PHE A 55 6.21 -1.11 20.86
CA PHE A 55 7.44 -0.43 20.48
C PHE A 55 7.34 1.09 20.47
N ALA A 56 6.14 1.66 20.59
CA ALA A 56 5.96 3.10 20.68
C ALA A 56 6.86 3.70 21.78
N ASP A 57 7.57 4.77 21.46
CA ASP A 57 8.48 5.49 22.34
C ASP A 57 9.70 4.72 22.87
N LYS A 58 9.91 3.47 22.44
CA LYS A 58 11.07 2.68 22.87
C LYS A 58 12.33 3.04 22.09
N ARG A 59 13.45 2.89 22.77
CA ARG A 59 14.77 2.94 22.17
C ARG A 59 15.04 1.67 21.37
N THR A 60 15.79 1.79 20.28
CA THR A 60 16.13 0.65 19.42
C THR A 60 16.93 -0.41 20.14
N GLU A 61 17.83 0.00 21.03
CA GLU A 61 18.67 -0.87 21.85
C GLU A 61 17.87 -1.78 22.78
N ASP A 62 16.65 -1.36 23.16
CA ASP A 62 15.81 -2.11 24.09
C ASP A 62 15.10 -3.31 23.44
N PHE A 63 15.02 -3.36 22.11
CA PHE A 63 14.30 -4.44 21.43
C PHE A 63 15.01 -5.04 20.22
N LEU A 64 15.87 -4.30 19.54
CA LEU A 64 16.58 -4.79 18.35
C LEU A 64 17.93 -4.06 18.19
N PRO A 65 18.98 -4.53 18.89
CA PRO A 65 20.29 -3.87 18.94
C PRO A 65 21.00 -3.71 17.60
N GLU A 66 20.58 -4.46 16.58
CA GLU A 66 21.09 -4.34 15.21
C GLU A 66 20.57 -3.08 14.48
N LEU A 67 19.51 -2.46 14.99
CA LEU A 67 19.05 -1.18 14.49
C LEU A 67 20.03 -0.07 14.86
N PRO A 68 20.15 0.97 14.05
CA PRO A 68 20.84 2.18 14.47
C PRO A 68 20.24 2.75 15.74
N SER A 69 21.09 3.34 16.60
CA SER A 69 20.64 3.97 17.85
C SER A 69 19.63 5.08 17.56
N GLY A 70 18.50 4.98 18.22
CA GLY A 70 17.38 5.88 17.98
C GLY A 70 16.16 5.53 18.82
N LYS A 71 15.05 6.17 18.49
CA LYS A 71 13.77 6.02 19.19
C LYS A 71 12.62 5.85 18.18
N VAL A 72 11.67 4.98 18.51
CA VAL A 72 10.41 4.88 17.76
C VAL A 72 9.57 6.12 18.05
N GLU A 73 9.49 7.03 17.08
CA GLU A 73 8.86 8.35 17.27
C GLU A 73 7.41 8.37 16.78
N TYR A 74 7.15 7.70 15.66
CA TYR A 74 5.82 7.67 15.07
C TYR A 74 5.39 6.27 14.69
N GLY A 75 4.27 5.83 15.24
CA GLY A 75 3.45 4.76 14.69
C GLY A 75 2.55 5.28 13.58
N GLU A 76 1.85 4.42 12.97
CA GLU A 76 0.90 4.53 11.85
C GLU A 76 0.28 5.92 11.59
N LYS A 77 0.86 6.69 10.66
CA LYS A 77 0.32 7.99 10.23
C LYS A 77 0.09 8.03 8.72
N ARG A 78 -0.89 8.82 8.33
CA ARG A 78 -1.15 9.11 6.92
C ARG A 78 -0.10 10.06 6.37
N ILE A 79 0.34 9.77 5.16
CA ILE A 79 1.24 10.60 4.36
C ILE A 79 0.62 10.93 3.02
N LYS A 80 1.05 12.04 2.47
CA LYS A 80 0.76 12.42 1.09
C LYS A 80 1.93 13.24 0.57
N SER A 81 2.45 12.89 -0.60
CA SER A 81 3.48 13.69 -1.26
C SER A 81 2.88 14.89 -1.99
N ASP A 82 3.70 15.88 -2.24
CA ASP A 82 3.45 16.85 -3.29
C ASP A 82 3.31 16.16 -4.65
N VAL A 83 2.85 16.91 -5.65
CA VAL A 83 2.71 16.40 -7.01
C VAL A 83 4.09 16.16 -7.61
N ILE A 84 4.31 14.94 -8.07
CA ILE A 84 5.53 14.49 -8.72
C ILE A 84 5.35 14.68 -10.23
N SER A 85 6.23 15.46 -10.83
CA SER A 85 6.27 15.72 -12.26
C SER A 85 7.64 15.39 -12.84
N PHE A 86 7.67 14.90 -14.06
CA PHE A 86 8.88 14.68 -14.82
C PHE A 86 8.77 15.42 -16.15
N SER A 87 9.86 16.05 -16.58
CA SER A 87 9.87 16.86 -17.82
C SER A 87 9.43 16.09 -19.06
N ASP A 88 9.69 14.78 -19.05
CA ASP A 88 9.43 13.89 -20.18
C ASP A 88 8.00 13.34 -20.22
N PHE A 89 7.16 13.68 -19.23
CA PHE A 89 5.81 13.16 -19.11
C PHE A 89 4.77 14.29 -18.94
N PRO A 90 3.68 14.26 -19.73
CA PRO A 90 2.56 15.18 -19.53
C PRO A 90 1.73 14.86 -18.30
N ALA A 91 1.70 13.58 -17.89
CA ALA A 91 1.02 13.11 -16.70
C ALA A 91 1.89 13.30 -15.46
N THR A 92 1.22 13.52 -14.34
CA THR A 92 1.83 13.66 -13.01
C THR A 92 1.28 12.61 -12.07
N CYS A 93 1.90 12.44 -10.91
CA CYS A 93 1.36 11.59 -9.88
C CYS A 93 1.59 12.19 -8.49
N TYR A 94 0.95 11.62 -7.49
CA TYR A 94 1.27 11.83 -6.08
C TYR A 94 1.13 10.52 -5.33
N ILE A 95 1.90 10.38 -4.26
CA ILE A 95 1.87 9.21 -3.40
C ILE A 95 1.00 9.51 -2.19
N GLN A 96 0.11 8.60 -1.83
CA GLN A 96 -0.70 8.70 -0.63
C GLN A 96 -0.86 7.34 0.02
N GLY A 97 -0.54 7.26 1.31
CA GLY A 97 -0.61 6.01 2.06
C GLY A 97 -0.58 6.22 3.56
N ARG A 98 -0.14 5.18 4.24
CA ARG A 98 0.06 5.14 5.68
C ARG A 98 1.28 4.27 5.95
N PHE A 99 2.28 4.80 6.64
CA PHE A 99 3.45 4.04 7.05
C PHE A 99 3.19 3.28 8.35
N ASP A 100 4.00 2.28 8.64
CA ASP A 100 3.90 1.52 9.87
C ASP A 100 4.67 2.18 11.02
N VAL A 101 5.93 2.53 10.81
CA VAL A 101 6.80 3.09 11.86
C VAL A 101 7.87 4.01 11.28
N VAL A 102 8.17 5.07 12.03
CA VAL A 102 9.30 5.96 11.76
C VAL A 102 10.07 6.20 13.04
N LEU A 103 11.39 6.10 12.97
CA LEU A 103 12.31 6.26 14.07
C LEU A 103 13.12 7.55 13.89
N SER A 104 13.29 8.31 14.97
CA SER A 104 14.30 9.37 15.06
C SER A 104 15.63 8.74 15.46
N LEU A 105 16.67 8.98 14.67
CA LEU A 105 18.01 8.48 14.95
C LEU A 105 18.81 9.48 15.78
N ASP A 106 19.77 9.00 16.56
CA ASP A 106 20.59 9.85 17.44
C ASP A 106 21.53 10.80 16.68
N ASP A 107 21.76 10.54 15.39
CA ASP A 107 22.49 11.42 14.48
C ASP A 107 21.64 12.58 13.90
N GLY A 108 20.37 12.66 14.31
CA GLY A 108 19.44 13.68 13.84
C GLY A 108 18.75 13.36 12.53
N THR A 109 18.92 12.16 12.00
CA THR A 109 18.25 11.68 10.78
C THR A 109 17.06 10.77 11.10
N TRP A 110 16.38 10.27 10.06
CA TRP A 110 15.20 9.45 10.19
C TRP A 110 15.35 8.09 9.51
N LEU A 111 14.75 7.07 10.12
CA LEU A 111 14.61 5.74 9.57
C LEU A 111 13.12 5.46 9.32
N VAL A 112 12.79 4.98 8.13
CA VAL A 112 11.44 4.49 7.80
C VAL A 112 11.45 2.97 7.85
N GLY A 113 10.59 2.41 8.71
CA GLY A 113 10.44 0.98 8.93
C GLY A 113 9.05 0.46 8.58
N ASP A 114 8.98 -0.85 8.35
CA ASP A 114 7.71 -1.53 8.14
C ASP A 114 7.75 -2.91 8.81
N PHE A 115 6.71 -3.22 9.59
CA PHE A 115 6.60 -4.50 10.31
C PHE A 115 6.09 -5.60 9.38
N LYS A 116 6.76 -6.75 9.41
CA LYS A 116 6.37 -7.94 8.67
C LYS A 116 6.23 -9.12 9.60
N THR A 117 5.11 -9.83 9.50
CA THR A 117 4.92 -11.10 10.22
C THR A 117 5.22 -12.25 9.29
N GLY A 118 6.18 -13.09 9.66
CA GLY A 118 6.66 -14.24 8.89
C GLY A 118 8.18 -14.23 8.75
N ARG A 119 8.71 -15.23 8.05
CA ARG A 119 10.15 -15.34 7.83
C ARG A 119 10.64 -14.26 6.87
N SER A 120 11.82 -13.77 7.15
CA SER A 120 12.57 -12.92 6.22
C SER A 120 12.72 -13.60 4.87
N ALA A 121 12.53 -12.83 3.81
CA ALA A 121 12.54 -13.29 2.42
C ALA A 121 13.35 -12.30 1.59
N PRO A 122 14.66 -12.53 1.42
CA PRO A 122 15.56 -11.63 0.70
C PRO A 122 15.06 -11.30 -0.72
N GLU A 123 14.45 -12.26 -1.39
CA GLU A 123 13.86 -12.09 -2.73
C GLU A 123 12.69 -11.09 -2.78
N LYS A 124 12.12 -10.76 -1.63
CA LYS A 124 11.05 -9.75 -1.49
C LYS A 124 11.55 -8.38 -1.07
N THR A 125 12.83 -8.25 -0.74
CA THR A 125 13.40 -7.01 -0.24
C THR A 125 13.27 -5.88 -1.25
N GLU A 126 13.59 -6.12 -2.53
CA GLU A 126 13.41 -5.12 -3.58
C GLU A 126 11.94 -4.70 -3.73
N MET A 127 11.03 -5.66 -3.70
CA MET A 127 9.60 -5.41 -3.79
C MET A 127 9.10 -4.54 -2.64
N TYR A 128 9.45 -4.86 -1.40
CA TYR A 128 9.09 -4.05 -0.22
C TYR A 128 9.84 -2.72 -0.19
N GLY A 129 11.04 -2.67 -0.76
CA GLY A 129 11.81 -1.45 -0.91
C GLY A 129 11.03 -0.32 -1.57
N ARG A 130 10.22 -0.60 -2.59
CA ARG A 130 9.36 0.39 -3.26
C ARG A 130 8.36 1.05 -2.29
N GLN A 131 7.81 0.28 -1.36
CA GLN A 131 6.91 0.81 -0.33
C GLN A 131 7.63 1.78 0.61
N LEU A 132 8.82 1.38 1.07
CA LEU A 132 9.63 2.19 1.97
C LEU A 132 10.12 3.49 1.32
N HIS A 133 10.59 3.42 0.06
CA HIS A 133 10.97 4.61 -0.72
C HIS A 133 9.78 5.55 -0.94
N ALA A 134 8.59 5.00 -1.21
CA ALA A 134 7.39 5.81 -1.35
C ALA A 134 7.03 6.54 -0.05
N TYR A 135 7.25 5.91 1.11
CA TYR A 135 7.08 6.55 2.41
C TYR A 135 8.13 7.64 2.64
N ALA A 136 9.41 7.33 2.44
CA ALA A 136 10.51 8.28 2.60
C ALA A 136 10.32 9.51 1.70
N TYR A 137 10.05 9.30 0.41
CA TYR A 137 9.77 10.39 -0.52
C TYR A 137 8.62 11.28 -0.03
N SER A 138 7.53 10.67 0.45
CA SER A 138 6.36 11.42 0.89
C SER A 138 6.57 12.17 2.20
N LEU A 139 7.50 11.73 3.05
CA LEU A 139 7.87 12.43 4.27
C LEU A 139 8.77 13.64 3.99
N GLU A 140 9.70 13.51 3.05
CA GLU A 140 10.62 14.58 2.66
C GLU A 140 9.98 15.60 1.70
N ASN A 141 8.95 15.19 0.94
CA ASN A 141 8.24 16.01 -0.04
C ASN A 141 6.74 15.98 0.24
N ASN A 142 6.34 16.37 1.44
CA ASN A 142 4.95 16.28 1.89
C ASN A 142 4.06 17.36 1.27
N ALA A 143 2.81 17.01 1.03
CA ALA A 143 1.78 17.95 0.60
C ALA A 143 1.10 18.62 1.80
N GLY A 144 1.14 19.96 1.88
CA GLY A 144 0.39 20.75 2.84
C GLY A 144 0.64 20.35 4.30
N ASP A 145 -0.44 20.07 5.04
CA ASP A 145 -0.39 19.78 6.49
C ASP A 145 -0.04 18.33 6.85
N PHE A 146 0.37 17.50 5.90
CA PHE A 146 0.84 16.15 6.19
C PHE A 146 2.20 16.19 6.88
N LEU A 147 2.50 15.12 7.63
CA LEU A 147 3.77 15.01 8.35
C LEU A 147 4.96 15.18 7.41
N SER A 148 5.87 16.07 7.78
CA SER A 148 7.13 16.34 7.09
C SER A 148 8.28 15.93 8.00
N LEU A 149 9.17 15.09 7.52
CA LEU A 149 10.36 14.63 8.22
C LEU A 149 11.49 14.45 7.22
N GLY A 150 12.71 14.80 7.65
CA GLY A 150 13.91 14.58 6.84
C GLY A 150 15.17 15.12 7.54
N PRO A 151 16.34 14.68 7.10
CA PRO A 151 16.55 13.71 6.04
C PRO A 151 16.23 12.27 6.48
N VAL A 152 15.61 11.48 5.59
CA VAL A 152 15.48 10.04 5.76
C VAL A 152 16.73 9.38 5.20
N THR A 153 17.50 8.71 6.04
CA THR A 153 18.78 8.12 5.65
C THR A 153 18.78 6.60 5.65
N ARG A 154 17.77 5.97 6.28
CA ARG A 154 17.69 4.53 6.37
C ARG A 154 16.28 4.02 6.13
N LEU A 155 16.22 2.85 5.49
CA LEU A 155 14.99 2.12 5.22
C LEU A 155 15.16 0.68 5.69
N GLY A 156 14.07 0.03 6.15
CA GLY A 156 14.16 -1.40 6.38
C GLY A 156 12.89 -2.05 6.90
N LEU A 157 13.00 -3.35 7.06
CA LEU A 157 11.92 -4.25 7.44
C LEU A 157 12.23 -4.87 8.80
N ILE A 158 11.27 -4.83 9.69
CA ILE A 158 11.34 -5.49 11.00
C ILE A 158 10.46 -6.73 10.92
N TYR A 159 11.10 -7.89 10.83
CA TYR A 159 10.39 -9.18 10.78
C TYR A 159 10.14 -9.72 12.17
N TYR A 160 8.92 -10.15 12.42
CA TYR A 160 8.56 -11.00 13.53
C TYR A 160 8.27 -12.41 13.02
N THR A 161 9.10 -13.38 13.39
CA THR A 161 8.93 -14.79 13.01
C THR A 161 8.49 -15.60 14.23
N PRO A 162 7.21 -16.01 14.31
CA PRO A 162 6.76 -16.95 15.32
C PRO A 162 7.55 -18.26 15.23
N ALA A 163 8.09 -18.74 16.34
CA ALA A 163 8.96 -19.91 16.38
C ALA A 163 8.58 -20.92 17.47
N ASP A 164 7.93 -20.48 18.55
CA ASP A 164 7.60 -21.33 19.68
C ASP A 164 6.32 -20.85 20.36
N CYS A 165 5.75 -21.70 21.21
CA CYS A 165 4.61 -21.34 22.04
C CYS A 165 4.66 -22.06 23.38
N ASP A 166 4.08 -21.45 24.39
CA ASP A 166 3.83 -22.08 25.69
C ASP A 166 2.45 -21.74 26.25
N MET A 167 2.05 -22.51 27.23
CA MET A 167 0.86 -22.28 28.03
C MET A 167 1.26 -22.01 29.46
N ASN A 168 0.72 -20.92 30.04
CA ASN A 168 0.79 -20.65 31.45
C ASN A 168 -0.63 -20.44 31.97
N GLU A 169 -1.13 -21.38 32.77
CA GLU A 169 -2.54 -21.46 33.15
C GLU A 169 -3.45 -21.44 31.90
N ASN A 170 -4.24 -20.37 31.73
CA ASN A 170 -5.12 -20.18 30.57
C ASN A 170 -4.58 -19.19 29.54
N ILE A 171 -3.29 -18.82 29.66
CA ILE A 171 -2.63 -17.87 28.75
C ILE A 171 -1.77 -18.62 27.76
N PHE A 172 -2.14 -18.53 26.48
CA PHE A 172 -1.32 -19.03 25.37
C PHE A 172 -0.34 -17.93 24.92
N ASN A 173 0.95 -18.19 25.07
CA ASN A 173 2.01 -17.28 24.66
C ASN A 173 2.61 -17.73 23.32
N LEU A 174 2.55 -16.86 22.32
CA LEU A 174 3.23 -17.05 21.04
C LEU A 174 4.56 -16.30 21.07
N LYS A 175 5.68 -17.03 20.98
CA LYS A 175 7.04 -16.49 21.01
C LYS A 175 7.65 -16.45 19.63
N GLY A 176 8.51 -15.47 19.36
CA GLY A 176 9.21 -15.36 18.09
C GLY A 176 10.37 -14.39 18.18
N GLY A 177 11.27 -14.48 17.21
CA GLY A 177 12.39 -13.57 17.06
C GLY A 177 12.01 -12.33 16.26
N LEU A 178 12.74 -11.23 16.53
CA LEU A 178 12.78 -10.06 15.68
C LEU A 178 14.06 -10.11 14.84
N GLU A 179 13.96 -9.64 13.60
CA GLU A 179 15.08 -9.56 12.66
C GLU A 179 14.99 -8.24 11.90
N TRP A 180 16.10 -7.51 11.79
CA TRP A 180 16.22 -6.31 10.99
C TRP A 180 16.79 -6.60 9.63
N ASN A 181 16.11 -6.17 8.59
CA ASN A 181 16.61 -6.23 7.21
C ASN A 181 16.66 -4.83 6.64
N GLU A 182 17.86 -4.29 6.53
CA GLU A 182 18.08 -2.99 5.90
C GLU A 182 17.80 -3.06 4.41
N VAL A 183 17.12 -2.03 3.91
CA VAL A 183 16.84 -1.83 2.49
C VAL A 183 17.70 -0.66 2.03
N PRO A 184 18.57 -0.84 1.01
CA PRO A 184 19.35 0.26 0.47
C PRO A 184 18.47 1.43 0.04
N LEU A 185 18.82 2.64 0.48
CA LEU A 185 18.14 3.85 0.05
C LEU A 185 18.70 4.27 -1.31
N ASP A 186 17.87 4.18 -2.35
CA ASP A 186 18.17 4.59 -3.72
C ASP A 186 16.98 5.36 -4.30
N MET A 187 16.95 6.65 -4.02
CA MET A 187 15.86 7.51 -4.44
C MET A 187 15.87 7.78 -5.95
N GLU A 188 17.04 7.73 -6.59
CA GLU A 188 17.15 7.89 -8.03
C GLU A 188 16.50 6.71 -8.77
N ASN A 189 16.79 5.48 -8.33
CA ASN A 189 16.16 4.28 -8.87
C ASN A 189 14.64 4.29 -8.61
N PHE A 190 14.21 4.74 -7.43
CA PHE A 190 12.79 4.87 -7.14
C PHE A 190 12.08 5.88 -8.04
N GLN A 191 12.70 7.03 -8.33
CA GLN A 191 12.14 8.00 -9.27
C GLN A 191 12.12 7.45 -10.71
N GLY A 192 13.14 6.68 -11.11
CA GLY A 192 13.15 5.93 -12.37
C GLY A 192 11.96 4.96 -12.45
N PHE A 193 11.72 4.20 -11.39
CA PHE A 193 10.55 3.33 -11.28
C PHE A 193 9.21 4.08 -11.38
N LEU A 194 9.09 5.27 -10.82
CA LEU A 194 7.88 6.10 -10.99
C LEU A 194 7.66 6.54 -12.44
N LYS A 195 8.72 6.80 -13.20
CA LYS A 195 8.62 7.05 -14.64
C LYS A 195 8.09 5.82 -15.39
N ASP A 196 8.56 4.62 -15.04
CA ASP A 196 8.04 3.38 -15.61
C ASP A 196 6.55 3.19 -15.29
N VAL A 197 6.14 3.53 -14.07
CA VAL A 197 4.73 3.51 -13.66
C VAL A 197 3.90 4.48 -14.49
N LEU A 198 4.37 5.71 -14.71
CA LEU A 198 3.67 6.68 -15.55
C LEU A 198 3.62 6.23 -17.02
N THR A 199 4.71 5.68 -17.55
CA THR A 199 4.73 5.09 -18.91
C THR A 199 3.67 4.01 -19.06
N LEU A 200 3.57 3.13 -18.06
CA LEU A 200 2.54 2.09 -18.03
C LEU A 200 1.12 2.67 -17.97
N LEU A 201 0.91 3.71 -17.16
CA LEU A 201 -0.40 4.34 -16.99
C LEU A 201 -0.82 5.16 -18.21
N GLU A 202 0.09 5.73 -18.96
CA GLU A 202 -0.20 6.47 -20.20
C GLU A 202 -0.30 5.56 -21.43
N GLY A 203 0.26 4.37 -21.34
CA GLY A 203 0.27 3.38 -22.42
C GLY A 203 -1.07 2.66 -22.62
N PRO A 204 -1.12 1.73 -23.60
CA PRO A 204 -2.27 0.84 -23.76
C PRO A 204 -2.45 -0.04 -22.53
N LEU A 205 -3.68 -0.55 -22.32
CA LEU A 205 -3.94 -1.49 -21.23
C LEU A 205 -3.10 -2.76 -21.45
N PRO A 206 -2.23 -3.13 -20.48
CA PRO A 206 -1.40 -4.33 -20.61
C PRO A 206 -2.23 -5.62 -20.69
N ASN A 207 -1.68 -6.66 -21.24
CA ASN A 207 -2.28 -7.98 -21.14
C ASN A 207 -2.34 -8.44 -19.67
N PRO A 208 -3.35 -9.25 -19.30
CA PRO A 208 -3.37 -9.93 -18.01
C PRO A 208 -2.10 -10.74 -17.77
N SER A 209 -1.60 -10.74 -16.53
CA SER A 209 -0.54 -11.67 -16.13
C SER A 209 -1.07 -13.11 -16.14
N GLU A 210 -0.28 -14.04 -16.65
CA GLU A 210 -0.63 -15.47 -16.69
C GLU A 210 -0.92 -16.04 -15.30
N ASP A 211 -0.20 -15.56 -14.28
CA ASP A 211 -0.36 -15.98 -12.89
C ASP A 211 -1.42 -15.19 -12.12
N CYS A 212 -2.13 -14.28 -12.77
CA CYS A 212 -3.13 -13.47 -12.09
C CYS A 212 -4.43 -14.24 -11.87
N ASN A 213 -4.65 -14.73 -10.66
CA ASN A 213 -5.84 -15.50 -10.31
C ASN A 213 -7.15 -14.78 -10.66
N TRP A 214 -7.22 -13.45 -10.48
CA TRP A 214 -8.42 -12.67 -10.77
C TRP A 214 -8.71 -12.54 -12.27
N CYS A 215 -7.66 -12.32 -13.07
CA CYS A 215 -7.81 -12.27 -14.53
C CYS A 215 -8.20 -13.65 -15.08
N ASN A 216 -7.55 -14.71 -14.58
CA ASN A 216 -7.84 -16.08 -14.98
C ASN A 216 -9.25 -16.50 -14.58
N PHE A 217 -9.68 -16.22 -13.34
CA PHE A 217 -11.05 -16.50 -12.90
C PHE A 217 -12.07 -15.77 -13.80
N ARG A 218 -11.84 -14.50 -14.07
CA ARG A 218 -12.74 -13.72 -14.95
C ARG A 218 -12.79 -14.32 -16.35
N ALA A 219 -11.66 -14.69 -16.95
CA ALA A 219 -11.60 -15.27 -18.28
C ALA A 219 -12.33 -16.62 -18.33
N LEU A 220 -12.12 -17.47 -17.33
CA LEU A 220 -12.79 -18.77 -17.23
C LEU A 220 -14.31 -18.63 -17.10
N THR A 221 -14.78 -17.69 -16.29
CA THR A 221 -16.21 -17.52 -16.02
C THR A 221 -16.97 -16.86 -17.16
N GLN A 222 -16.32 -16.08 -18.02
CA GLN A 222 -16.98 -15.45 -19.19
C GLN A 222 -17.56 -16.48 -20.17
N ASN A 223 -16.99 -17.67 -20.24
CA ASN A 223 -17.39 -18.71 -21.17
C ASN A 223 -18.37 -19.74 -20.56
N VAL A 224 -18.75 -19.55 -19.29
CA VAL A 224 -19.71 -20.46 -18.63
C VAL A 224 -21.13 -20.01 -18.94
N GLU A 225 -21.93 -20.90 -19.52
CA GLU A 225 -23.34 -20.62 -19.82
C GLU A 225 -24.10 -20.21 -18.56
N GLY A 226 -24.76 -19.06 -18.61
CA GLY A 226 -25.51 -18.52 -17.46
C GLY A 226 -24.66 -17.83 -16.39
N ALA A 227 -23.34 -17.71 -16.54
CA ALA A 227 -22.47 -17.04 -15.56
C ALA A 227 -22.90 -15.59 -15.24
N SER A 228 -23.56 -14.93 -16.17
CA SER A 228 -24.10 -13.57 -15.99
C SER A 228 -25.53 -13.55 -15.40
N LYS A 229 -26.20 -14.69 -15.30
CA LYS A 229 -27.57 -14.77 -14.76
C LYS A 229 -27.52 -14.57 -13.23
N GLY A 230 -28.33 -13.63 -12.76
CA GLY A 230 -28.44 -13.36 -11.30
C GLY A 230 -27.34 -12.46 -10.72
N LEU A 231 -26.42 -11.99 -11.53
CA LEU A 231 -25.51 -10.92 -11.07
C LEU A 231 -26.34 -9.64 -10.89
N PRO A 232 -26.17 -8.92 -9.78
CA PRO A 232 -26.85 -7.65 -9.60
C PRO A 232 -26.38 -6.67 -10.67
N GLU A 233 -27.34 -6.00 -11.31
CA GLU A 233 -27.00 -4.91 -12.21
C GLU A 233 -26.27 -3.81 -11.44
N ILE A 234 -25.07 -3.48 -11.88
CA ILE A 234 -24.31 -2.36 -11.33
C ILE A 234 -24.85 -1.09 -11.99
N PRO A 235 -25.51 -0.19 -11.24
CA PRO A 235 -26.05 1.02 -11.82
C PRO A 235 -24.93 1.94 -12.31
N THR A 236 -25.29 2.81 -13.26
CA THR A 236 -24.42 3.91 -13.69
C THR A 236 -24.61 5.12 -12.79
N CYS A 237 -23.54 5.85 -12.57
CA CYS A 237 -23.58 7.05 -11.76
C CYS A 237 -24.45 8.14 -12.41
N PRO A 238 -25.44 8.71 -11.70
CA PRO A 238 -26.32 9.73 -12.25
C PRO A 238 -25.59 11.01 -12.63
N ASP A 239 -24.45 11.31 -11.96
CA ASP A 239 -23.74 12.57 -12.16
C ASP A 239 -22.71 12.51 -13.31
N CYS A 240 -22.06 11.37 -13.52
CA CYS A 240 -20.97 11.25 -14.50
C CYS A 240 -21.09 10.04 -15.45
N GLY A 241 -22.14 9.23 -15.34
CA GLY A 241 -22.33 8.05 -16.16
C GLY A 241 -21.35 6.90 -15.90
N GLY A 242 -20.41 7.05 -14.96
CA GLY A 242 -19.41 6.05 -14.64
C GLY A 242 -19.95 4.88 -13.81
N ALA A 243 -19.19 3.80 -13.70
CA ALA A 243 -19.55 2.65 -12.89
C ALA A 243 -19.65 3.00 -11.39
N MET A 244 -20.60 2.38 -10.69
CA MET A 244 -20.77 2.53 -9.25
C MET A 244 -20.25 1.30 -8.48
N ALA A 245 -20.05 1.45 -7.18
CA ALA A 245 -19.69 0.37 -6.27
C ALA A 245 -20.58 0.41 -5.04
N LYS A 246 -20.99 -0.75 -4.56
CA LYS A 246 -21.73 -0.88 -3.29
C LYS A 246 -20.79 -0.48 -2.14
N ARG A 247 -21.25 0.43 -1.29
CA ARG A 247 -20.52 0.94 -0.13
C ARG A 247 -21.41 0.86 1.10
N ASN A 248 -20.80 0.73 2.27
CA ASN A 248 -21.50 0.76 3.55
C ASN A 248 -21.30 2.14 4.19
N GLY A 249 -22.39 2.80 4.53
CA GLY A 249 -22.42 4.07 5.26
C GLY A 249 -23.07 3.90 6.64
N LYS A 250 -23.17 4.97 7.39
CA LYS A 250 -23.81 4.98 8.73
C LYS A 250 -25.29 4.55 8.69
N ASN A 251 -25.96 4.81 7.58
CA ASN A 251 -27.41 4.54 7.41
C ASN A 251 -27.70 3.31 6.55
N GLY A 252 -26.71 2.45 6.32
CA GLY A 252 -26.85 1.26 5.50
C GLY A 252 -26.00 1.28 4.22
N SER A 253 -26.26 0.30 3.35
CA SER A 253 -25.55 0.17 2.07
C SER A 253 -26.12 1.14 1.03
N PHE A 254 -25.25 1.67 0.17
CA PHE A 254 -25.58 2.55 -0.94
C PHE A 254 -24.64 2.30 -2.12
N TRP A 255 -25.02 2.76 -3.30
CA TRP A 255 -24.12 2.81 -4.46
C TRP A 255 -23.36 4.14 -4.46
N GLY A 256 -22.04 4.10 -4.48
CA GLY A 256 -21.17 5.28 -4.60
C GLY A 256 -20.39 5.25 -5.91
N CYS A 257 -20.22 6.41 -6.53
CA CYS A 257 -19.43 6.53 -7.75
C CYS A 257 -17.99 6.04 -7.55
N ARG A 258 -17.46 5.25 -8.49
CA ARG A 258 -16.06 4.81 -8.45
C ARG A 258 -15.06 5.93 -8.72
N ALA A 259 -15.49 7.01 -9.35
CA ALA A 259 -14.66 8.19 -9.60
C ALA A 259 -14.51 9.12 -8.39
N TYR A 260 -15.03 8.77 -7.21
CA TYR A 260 -14.81 9.56 -5.99
C TYR A 260 -13.30 9.71 -5.69
N PRO A 261 -12.80 10.90 -5.32
CA PRO A 261 -13.53 12.14 -5.00
C PRO A 261 -13.82 13.08 -6.21
N LYS A 262 -13.50 12.70 -7.43
CA LYS A 262 -13.79 13.53 -8.63
C LYS A 262 -15.29 13.61 -8.94
N CYS A 263 -16.07 12.62 -8.53
CA CYS A 263 -17.52 12.58 -8.64
C CYS A 263 -18.13 12.06 -7.34
N TYR A 264 -19.16 12.73 -6.82
CA TYR A 264 -19.82 12.41 -5.55
C TYR A 264 -21.15 11.68 -5.73
N GLY A 265 -21.48 11.24 -6.96
CA GLY A 265 -22.73 10.59 -7.26
C GLY A 265 -23.03 9.37 -6.39
N THR A 266 -24.22 9.31 -5.84
CA THR A 266 -24.70 8.21 -4.99
C THR A 266 -26.12 7.79 -5.41
N LEU A 267 -26.45 6.51 -5.19
CA LEU A 267 -27.79 5.97 -5.31
C LEU A 267 -28.11 5.10 -4.09
N ASN A 268 -29.32 5.16 -3.61
CA ASN A 268 -29.83 4.27 -2.58
C ASN A 268 -29.99 2.84 -3.12
N ILE A 269 -29.84 1.84 -2.24
CA ILE A 269 -30.07 0.44 -2.56
C ILE A 269 -31.46 0.05 -2.13
#